data_d946717a51bf4ee6c243f7ca6042cb9f
#
_entry.id   d946717a51bf4ee6c243f7ca6042cb9f
#
_cell.length_a   1.000
_cell.length_b   1.000
_cell.length_c   1.000
_cell.angle_alpha   90.00
_cell.angle_beta   90.00
_cell.angle_gamma   90.00
#
_symmetry.space_group_name_H-M   'P 1'
#
loop_
_entity.id
_entity.type
_entity.pdbx_description
1 polymer ?
#
loop_
_entity_poly.entity_id
_entity_poly.type
_entity_poly.pdbx_seq_one_letter_code
_entity_poly.pdbx_strand_id
1 'polypeptide(L)'
;MIWSNEVECDEAYVVAGHKGQPEVVQNKGRKGRRNRLKGKCGRGTLAKERPPVFGMIQRCGQVVINMMANVKQKTIEPFIKETITPGTLVYTDEYSIYARLCAWGYDHKSVNHGRGEYARDEDGDGFCEVHVNTMEGFWSLLRSWLRPHRGISQEKLPLSFPNTHIT
;
A
#
# COMPACT_ATOMS: atom_id res chain seq x y z
N MET A 1 13.98 13.14 0.33
CA MET A 1 13.80 13.47 1.77
C MET A 1 13.84 12.15 2.50
N ILE A 2 14.70 12.00 3.50
CA ILE A 2 14.91 10.73 4.21
C ILE A 2 14.26 10.85 5.59
N TRP A 3 13.46 9.87 5.96
CA TRP A 3 12.70 9.83 7.21
C TRP A 3 13.47 9.09 8.31
N SER A 4 13.44 9.60 9.54
CA SER A 4 14.13 9.03 10.69
C SER A 4 13.25 8.77 11.91
N ASN A 5 11.97 9.10 11.85
CA ASN A 5 11.00 8.82 12.90
C ASN A 5 10.28 7.51 12.61
N GLU A 6 9.37 7.12 13.51
CA GLU A 6 8.53 5.95 13.33
C GLU A 6 7.74 5.98 12.03
N VAL A 7 7.78 4.89 11.28
CA VAL A 7 7.14 4.76 9.96
C VAL A 7 6.26 3.54 9.92
N GLU A 8 5.05 3.69 9.41
CA GLU A 8 4.16 2.57 9.09
C GLU A 8 4.26 2.26 7.60
N CYS A 9 4.39 0.99 7.25
CA CYS A 9 4.37 0.49 5.87
C CYS A 9 3.22 -0.48 5.69
N ASP A 10 2.49 -0.33 4.58
CA ASP A 10 1.38 -1.20 4.24
C ASP A 10 1.10 -1.17 2.73
N GLU A 11 0.34 -2.12 2.21
CA GLU A 11 -0.11 -2.12 0.85
C GLU A 11 -1.64 -2.17 0.73
N ALA A 12 -2.17 -1.43 -0.22
CA ALA A 12 -3.56 -1.49 -0.61
C ALA A 12 -3.73 -1.90 -2.08
N TYR A 13 -4.87 -2.45 -2.41
CA TYR A 13 -5.19 -2.88 -3.76
C TYR A 13 -6.36 -2.04 -4.30
N VAL A 14 -6.08 -1.27 -5.34
CA VAL A 14 -7.06 -0.38 -5.96
C VAL A 14 -7.58 -1.01 -7.24
N VAL A 15 -8.90 -1.02 -7.43
CA VAL A 15 -9.48 -1.49 -8.69
C VAL A 15 -9.23 -0.42 -9.76
N ALA A 16 -8.35 -0.72 -10.70
CA ALA A 16 -8.00 0.14 -11.82
C ALA A 16 -7.82 -0.70 -13.09
N GLY A 17 -8.65 -0.43 -14.08
CA GLY A 17 -8.65 -1.14 -15.36
C GLY A 17 -8.10 -0.27 -16.49
N HIS A 18 -8.76 -0.32 -17.63
CA HIS A 18 -8.39 0.39 -18.86
C HIS A 18 -9.51 1.36 -19.29
N LYS A 19 -9.99 2.19 -18.35
CA LYS A 19 -11.02 3.18 -18.62
C LYS A 19 -10.53 4.17 -19.69
N GLY A 20 -11.33 4.35 -20.74
CA GLY A 20 -10.97 5.21 -21.87
C GLY A 20 -10.16 4.52 -22.97
N GLN A 21 -9.88 3.22 -22.84
CA GLN A 21 -9.14 2.43 -23.83
C GLN A 21 -9.97 1.21 -24.29
N PRO A 22 -10.97 1.43 -25.18
CA PRO A 22 -11.90 0.37 -25.57
C PRO A 22 -11.21 -0.81 -26.25
N GLU A 23 -10.16 -0.57 -27.04
CA GLU A 23 -9.40 -1.60 -27.75
C GLU A 23 -8.71 -2.57 -26.76
N VAL A 24 -8.10 -2.06 -25.70
CA VAL A 24 -7.46 -2.89 -24.68
C VAL A 24 -8.50 -3.75 -23.94
N VAL A 25 -9.69 -3.20 -23.71
CA VAL A 25 -10.80 -3.93 -23.07
C VAL A 25 -11.30 -5.04 -23.98
N GLN A 26 -11.43 -4.78 -25.28
CA GLN A 26 -11.84 -5.78 -26.29
C GLN A 26 -10.82 -6.91 -26.42
N ASN A 27 -9.51 -6.58 -26.47
CA ASN A 27 -8.44 -7.56 -26.55
C ASN A 27 -8.38 -8.49 -25.33
N LYS A 28 -8.94 -8.07 -24.19
CA LYS A 28 -9.13 -8.91 -23.00
C LYS A 28 -10.42 -9.75 -23.02
N GLY A 29 -11.13 -9.79 -24.15
CA GLY A 29 -12.36 -10.56 -24.32
C GLY A 29 -13.55 -10.04 -23.53
N ARG A 30 -13.56 -8.74 -23.16
CA ARG A 30 -14.64 -8.13 -22.39
C ARG A 30 -15.42 -7.12 -23.21
N LYS A 31 -16.73 -7.06 -22.98
CA LYS A 31 -17.62 -6.04 -23.50
C LYS A 31 -17.96 -5.04 -22.40
N GLY A 32 -17.60 -3.77 -22.60
CA GLY A 32 -18.03 -2.66 -21.74
C GLY A 32 -17.44 -2.66 -20.31
N ARG A 33 -18.21 -2.09 -19.38
CA ARG A 33 -17.80 -1.94 -17.98
C ARG A 33 -17.56 -3.29 -17.32
N ARG A 34 -16.51 -3.34 -16.53
CA ARG A 34 -16.23 -4.46 -15.67
C ARG A 34 -17.38 -4.65 -14.68
N ASN A 35 -18.19 -5.67 -14.88
CA ASN A 35 -19.06 -6.15 -13.81
C ASN A 35 -18.19 -6.61 -12.65
N ARG A 36 -18.61 -6.33 -11.43
CA ARG A 36 -17.90 -6.65 -10.18
C ARG A 36 -17.12 -7.95 -10.33
N LEU A 37 -15.83 -7.89 -10.08
CA LEU A 37 -15.00 -9.09 -10.05
C LEU A 37 -15.60 -10.08 -9.05
N LYS A 38 -16.34 -11.06 -9.57
CA LYS A 38 -16.61 -12.28 -8.84
C LYS A 38 -15.31 -13.09 -8.88
N GLY A 39 -14.42 -12.86 -7.97
CA GLY A 39 -13.14 -13.55 -7.90
C GLY A 39 -12.78 -13.84 -6.46
N LYS A 40 -11.99 -14.88 -6.27
CA LYS A 40 -11.44 -15.24 -4.96
C LYS A 40 -10.77 -14.01 -4.34
N CYS A 41 -11.01 -13.83 -3.05
CA CYS A 41 -10.21 -12.91 -2.25
C CYS A 41 -8.73 -13.24 -2.46
N GLY A 42 -7.89 -12.24 -2.59
CA GLY A 42 -6.46 -12.42 -2.79
C GLY A 42 -5.80 -11.13 -3.25
N ARG A 43 -4.48 -11.15 -3.24
CA ARG A 43 -3.66 -10.01 -3.62
C ARG A 43 -3.88 -9.66 -5.09
N GLY A 44 -4.01 -8.36 -5.35
CA GLY A 44 -4.18 -7.83 -6.68
C GLY A 44 -2.87 -7.77 -7.47
N THR A 45 -2.98 -7.63 -8.77
CA THR A 45 -1.87 -7.35 -9.68
C THR A 45 -2.35 -6.42 -10.79
N LEU A 46 -1.42 -5.83 -11.54
CA LEU A 46 -1.73 -5.05 -12.75
C LEU A 46 -2.56 -5.88 -13.75
N ALA A 47 -2.16 -7.13 -13.98
CA ALA A 47 -2.85 -8.02 -14.92
C ALA A 47 -4.29 -8.31 -14.49
N LYS A 48 -4.56 -8.39 -13.19
CA LYS A 48 -5.89 -8.58 -12.61
C LYS A 48 -6.69 -7.28 -12.48
N GLU A 49 -6.14 -6.16 -12.97
CA GLU A 49 -6.74 -4.82 -12.85
C GLU A 49 -7.03 -4.41 -11.40
N ARG A 50 -6.17 -4.86 -10.52
CA ARG A 50 -6.11 -4.50 -9.10
C ARG A 50 -4.66 -4.23 -8.72
N PRO A 51 -4.05 -3.16 -9.27
CA PRO A 51 -2.67 -2.83 -8.95
C PRO A 51 -2.49 -2.65 -7.45
N PRO A 52 -1.39 -3.17 -6.90
CA PRO A 52 -0.98 -2.84 -5.55
C PRO A 52 -0.47 -1.40 -5.50
N VAL A 53 -0.84 -0.71 -4.45
CA VAL A 53 -0.30 0.59 -4.06
C VAL A 53 0.44 0.37 -2.75
N PHE A 54 1.74 0.54 -2.76
CA PHE A 54 2.57 0.47 -1.57
C PHE A 54 2.64 1.85 -0.93
N GLY A 55 2.46 1.93 0.37
CA GLY A 55 2.47 3.16 1.12
C GLY A 55 3.39 3.12 2.33
N MET A 56 3.99 4.25 2.60
CA MET A 56 4.76 4.53 3.80
C MET A 56 4.24 5.83 4.40
N ILE A 57 4.00 5.87 5.70
CA ILE A 57 3.58 7.06 6.42
C ILE A 57 4.45 7.25 7.65
N GLN A 58 5.04 8.44 7.76
CA GLN A 58 5.72 8.86 8.97
C GLN A 58 4.68 9.31 9.98
N ARG A 59 4.71 8.82 11.22
CA ARG A 59 3.71 9.14 12.23
C ARG A 59 3.56 10.63 12.53
N CYS A 60 4.52 11.45 12.15
CA CYS A 60 4.48 12.91 12.26
C CYS A 60 3.98 13.63 11.00
N GLY A 61 3.42 12.93 10.00
CA GLY A 61 2.59 13.58 9.00
C GLY A 61 2.96 13.47 7.53
N GLN A 62 4.09 12.88 7.14
CA GLN A 62 4.40 12.69 5.72
C GLN A 62 3.97 11.31 5.23
N VAL A 63 3.44 11.23 4.01
CA VAL A 63 3.04 10.00 3.34
C VAL A 63 3.64 9.94 1.94
N VAL A 64 4.15 8.77 1.58
CA VAL A 64 4.57 8.43 0.22
C VAL A 64 3.83 7.18 -0.21
N ILE A 65 3.21 7.21 -1.38
CA ILE A 65 2.53 6.07 -1.98
C ILE A 65 2.99 5.88 -3.41
N ASN A 66 3.18 4.64 -3.80
CA ASN A 66 3.58 4.27 -5.15
C ASN A 66 2.75 3.10 -5.67
N MET A 67 2.29 3.21 -6.92
CA MET A 67 1.69 2.08 -7.62
C MET A 67 2.79 1.12 -8.06
N MET A 68 2.66 -0.16 -7.69
CA MET A 68 3.65 -1.19 -7.95
C MET A 68 3.17 -2.17 -9.02
N ALA A 69 4.11 -2.73 -9.78
CA ALA A 69 3.81 -3.85 -10.66
C ALA A 69 3.45 -5.12 -9.86
N ASN A 70 4.10 -5.31 -8.73
CA ASN A 70 3.88 -6.41 -7.79
C ASN A 70 4.38 -6.04 -6.39
N VAL A 71 4.00 -6.84 -5.39
CA VAL A 71 4.46 -6.66 -4.00
C VAL A 71 5.41 -7.80 -3.67
N LYS A 72 6.66 -7.66 -4.09
CA LYS A 72 7.76 -8.58 -3.75
C LYS A 72 8.82 -7.83 -2.96
N GLN A 73 9.56 -8.54 -2.10
CA GLN A 73 10.64 -7.95 -1.31
C GLN A 73 11.58 -7.09 -2.16
N LYS A 74 12.08 -7.65 -3.27
CA LYS A 74 12.98 -6.95 -4.20
C LYS A 74 12.37 -5.72 -4.87
N THR A 75 11.04 -5.60 -4.89
CA THR A 75 10.35 -4.47 -5.49
C THR A 75 10.15 -3.34 -4.48
N ILE A 76 9.83 -3.67 -3.22
CA ILE A 76 9.61 -2.67 -2.18
C ILE A 76 10.92 -2.19 -1.53
N GLU A 77 11.97 -3.02 -1.50
CA GLU A 77 13.25 -2.72 -0.87
C GLU A 77 13.87 -1.38 -1.30
N PRO A 78 13.99 -1.07 -2.62
CA PRO A 78 14.53 0.21 -3.05
C PRO A 78 13.76 1.40 -2.51
N PHE A 79 12.42 1.35 -2.56
CA PHE A 79 11.56 2.44 -2.07
C PHE A 79 11.71 2.69 -0.58
N ILE A 80 11.80 1.61 0.21
CA ILE A 80 12.05 1.72 1.65
C ILE A 80 13.42 2.37 1.90
N LYS A 81 14.47 1.89 1.23
CA LYS A 81 15.84 2.39 1.42
C LYS A 81 16.04 3.84 0.94
N GLU A 82 15.29 4.28 -0.06
CA GLU A 82 15.33 5.65 -0.55
C GLU A 82 14.57 6.63 0.36
N THR A 83 13.55 6.13 1.07
CA THR A 83 12.65 6.96 1.86
C THR A 83 13.00 6.98 3.34
N ILE A 84 13.45 5.85 3.89
CA ILE A 84 13.62 5.65 5.34
C ILE A 84 15.10 5.49 5.68
N THR A 85 15.57 6.22 6.68
CA THR A 85 16.94 6.08 7.23
C THR A 85 17.12 4.72 7.87
N PRO A 86 18.23 4.00 7.64
CA PRO A 86 18.57 2.82 8.42
C PRO A 86 18.53 3.08 9.94
N GLY A 87 18.08 2.11 10.73
CA GLY A 87 17.88 2.23 12.17
C GLY A 87 16.53 2.85 12.57
N THR A 88 15.69 3.23 11.61
CA THR A 88 14.32 3.69 11.88
C THR A 88 13.43 2.52 12.28
N LEU A 89 12.51 2.75 13.22
CA LEU A 89 11.50 1.78 13.61
C LEU A 89 10.36 1.76 12.60
N VAL A 90 10.14 0.60 11.99
CA VAL A 90 9.12 0.37 10.96
C VAL A 90 8.04 -0.57 11.49
N TYR A 91 6.79 -0.14 11.40
CA TYR A 91 5.61 -0.93 11.76
C TYR A 91 4.94 -1.47 10.49
N THR A 92 4.56 -2.74 10.52
CA THR A 92 3.86 -3.41 9.40
C THR A 92 2.81 -4.39 9.91
N ASP A 93 2.02 -4.96 9.00
CA ASP A 93 1.27 -6.18 9.27
C ASP A 93 2.20 -7.42 9.26
N GLU A 94 1.60 -8.60 9.39
CA GLU A 94 2.30 -9.90 9.38
C GLU A 94 2.74 -10.37 7.99
N TYR A 95 2.60 -9.55 6.94
CA TYR A 95 2.90 -10.01 5.59
C TYR A 95 4.38 -10.32 5.39
N SER A 96 4.66 -11.48 4.80
CA SER A 96 6.02 -12.01 4.63
C SER A 96 6.96 -11.15 3.78
N ILE A 97 6.45 -10.18 3.02
CA ILE A 97 7.29 -9.24 2.26
C ILE A 97 8.13 -8.36 3.18
N TYR A 98 7.68 -8.13 4.41
CA TYR A 98 8.36 -7.32 5.42
C TYR A 98 9.38 -8.10 6.26
N ALA A 99 9.46 -9.43 6.10
CA ALA A 99 10.31 -10.29 6.91
C ALA A 99 11.82 -9.96 6.87
N ARG A 100 12.26 -9.20 5.86
CA ARG A 100 13.66 -8.81 5.69
C ARG A 100 13.99 -7.40 6.17
N LEU A 101 13.06 -6.66 6.75
CA LEU A 101 13.31 -5.29 7.20
C LEU A 101 14.50 -5.22 8.17
N CYS A 102 14.59 -6.12 9.14
CA CYS A 102 15.73 -6.18 10.04
C CYS A 102 17.05 -6.45 9.30
N ALA A 103 17.05 -7.34 8.30
CA ALA A 103 18.22 -7.60 7.48
C ALA A 103 18.63 -6.41 6.59
N TRP A 104 17.70 -5.50 6.30
CA TRP A 104 17.96 -4.26 5.58
C TRP A 104 18.42 -3.11 6.48
N GLY A 105 18.51 -3.36 7.79
CA GLY A 105 19.03 -2.40 8.77
C GLY A 105 17.97 -1.54 9.45
N TYR A 106 16.71 -1.98 9.50
CA TYR A 106 15.61 -1.30 10.19
C TYR A 106 15.21 -2.05 11.46
N ASP A 107 14.76 -1.33 12.47
CA ASP A 107 14.02 -1.93 13.57
C ASP A 107 12.61 -2.25 13.10
N HIS A 108 12.08 -3.43 13.38
CA HIS A 108 10.80 -3.87 12.82
C HIS A 108 9.89 -4.45 13.91
N LYS A 109 8.68 -3.92 13.95
CA LYS A 109 7.57 -4.44 14.77
C LYS A 109 6.36 -4.70 13.89
N SER A 110 5.68 -5.82 14.10
CA SER A 110 4.49 -6.16 13.31
C SER A 110 3.31 -6.50 14.21
N VAL A 111 2.10 -6.24 13.69
CA VAL A 111 0.83 -6.71 14.24
C VAL A 111 0.30 -7.87 13.42
N ASN A 112 -0.42 -8.79 14.06
CA ASN A 112 -0.96 -9.97 13.38
C ASN A 112 -2.48 -9.90 13.27
N HIS A 113 -2.96 -9.33 12.19
CA HIS A 113 -4.38 -9.20 11.89
C HIS A 113 -5.07 -10.56 11.76
N GLY A 114 -4.36 -11.59 11.29
CA GLY A 114 -4.87 -12.95 11.17
C GLY A 114 -5.22 -13.59 12.52
N ARG A 115 -4.62 -13.10 13.62
CA ARG A 115 -4.91 -13.49 15.01
C ARG A 115 -5.80 -12.51 15.74
N GLY A 116 -6.30 -11.47 15.06
CA GLY A 116 -7.12 -10.42 15.65
C GLY A 116 -6.31 -9.37 16.43
N GLU A 117 -5.00 -9.33 16.27
CA GLU A 117 -4.14 -8.32 16.87
C GLU A 117 -4.04 -7.12 15.92
N TYR A 118 -4.77 -6.05 16.22
CA TYR A 118 -4.76 -4.80 15.43
C TYR A 118 -3.84 -3.74 16.02
N ALA A 119 -3.57 -3.84 17.31
CA ALA A 119 -2.66 -2.96 18.03
C ALA A 119 -2.13 -3.70 19.26
N ARG A 120 -0.92 -3.35 19.70
CA ARG A 120 -0.28 -3.96 20.87
C ARG A 120 0.39 -2.89 21.71
N ASP A 121 0.13 -2.96 23.02
CA ASP A 121 0.83 -2.23 24.08
C ASP A 121 2.00 -3.13 24.53
N GLU A 122 3.24 -2.69 24.37
CA GLU A 122 4.42 -3.47 24.72
C GLU A 122 4.98 -3.10 26.10
N ASP A 123 4.75 -1.87 26.56
CA ASP A 123 5.28 -1.38 27.84
C ASP A 123 4.25 -1.38 28.99
N GLY A 124 2.97 -1.61 28.66
CA GLY A 124 1.90 -1.76 29.64
C GLY A 124 1.37 -0.45 30.21
N ASP A 125 1.60 0.66 29.52
CA ASP A 125 1.12 1.98 29.93
C ASP A 125 -0.35 2.27 29.54
N GLY A 126 -0.96 1.34 28.79
CA GLY A 126 -2.34 1.44 28.30
C GLY A 126 -2.45 2.09 26.92
N PHE A 127 -1.36 2.49 26.32
CA PHE A 127 -1.30 2.98 24.94
C PHE A 127 -0.72 1.90 24.03
N CYS A 128 -1.39 1.63 22.91
CA CYS A 128 -0.94 0.62 21.95
C CYS A 128 -0.05 1.27 20.89
N GLU A 129 1.26 1.31 21.11
CA GLU A 129 2.22 1.96 20.21
C GLU A 129 2.50 1.14 18.95
N VAL A 130 2.34 -0.21 19.02
CA VAL A 130 2.55 -1.08 17.84
C VAL A 130 1.25 -1.24 17.08
N HIS A 131 1.13 -0.54 15.97
CA HIS A 131 -0.04 -0.59 15.07
C HIS A 131 0.31 -0.07 13.67
N VAL A 132 -0.60 -0.27 12.72
CA VAL A 132 -0.58 0.32 11.37
C VAL A 132 -1.85 1.13 11.06
N ASN A 133 -2.53 1.58 12.11
CA ASN A 133 -3.82 2.26 12.02
C ASN A 133 -3.75 3.57 11.24
N THR A 134 -2.62 4.29 11.29
CA THR A 134 -2.44 5.55 10.56
C THR A 134 -2.47 5.29 9.07
N MET A 135 -1.77 4.24 8.61
CA MET A 135 -1.78 3.85 7.20
C MET A 135 -3.14 3.32 6.76
N GLU A 136 -3.84 2.54 7.60
CA GLU A 136 -5.20 2.08 7.32
C GLU A 136 -6.19 3.24 7.19
N GLY A 137 -6.09 4.24 8.07
CA GLY A 137 -6.86 5.48 7.99
C GLY A 137 -6.59 6.23 6.67
N PHE A 138 -5.34 6.33 6.28
CA PHE A 138 -4.96 6.92 5.00
C PHE A 138 -5.58 6.16 3.79
N TRP A 139 -5.56 4.83 3.80
CA TRP A 139 -6.23 4.05 2.73
C TRP A 139 -7.72 4.31 2.65
N SER A 140 -8.39 4.52 3.76
CA SER A 140 -9.80 4.88 3.80
C SER A 140 -10.06 6.22 3.13
N LEU A 141 -9.22 7.23 3.40
CA LEU A 141 -9.27 8.54 2.76
C LEU A 141 -8.98 8.44 1.25
N LEU A 142 -7.96 7.70 0.85
CA LEU A 142 -7.61 7.50 -0.56
C LEU A 142 -8.76 6.84 -1.33
N ARG A 143 -9.39 5.81 -0.77
CA ARG A 143 -10.56 5.16 -1.39
C ARG A 143 -11.74 6.12 -1.55
N SER A 144 -11.97 6.97 -0.55
CA SER A 144 -13.01 8.01 -0.60
C SER A 144 -12.70 9.06 -1.66
N TRP A 145 -11.45 9.48 -1.78
CA TRP A 145 -10.96 10.38 -2.83
C TRP A 145 -11.13 9.81 -4.23
N LEU A 146 -10.87 8.52 -4.42
CA LEU A 146 -10.97 7.86 -5.72
C LEU A 146 -12.42 7.57 -6.14
N ARG A 147 -13.37 7.50 -5.20
CA ARG A 147 -14.77 7.14 -5.46
C ARG A 147 -15.48 8.03 -6.48
N PRO A 148 -15.37 9.36 -6.46
CA PRO A 148 -16.01 10.25 -7.44
C PRO A 148 -15.59 10.01 -8.89
N HIS A 149 -14.41 9.47 -9.11
CA HIS A 149 -13.89 9.18 -10.46
C HIS A 149 -14.62 8.01 -11.14
N ARG A 150 -15.47 7.26 -10.41
CA ARG A 150 -16.26 6.13 -10.94
C ARG A 150 -15.43 5.13 -11.75
N GLY A 151 -14.27 4.80 -11.24
CA GLY A 151 -13.25 3.99 -11.89
C GLY A 151 -12.17 4.84 -12.54
N ILE A 152 -10.95 4.38 -12.45
CA ILE A 152 -9.75 5.03 -12.99
C ILE A 152 -8.96 4.00 -13.79
N SER A 153 -8.23 4.44 -14.80
CA SER A 153 -7.31 3.55 -15.52
C SER A 153 -5.99 3.40 -14.75
N GLN A 154 -5.31 2.28 -14.96
CA GLN A 154 -4.01 2.03 -14.33
C GLN A 154 -2.99 3.12 -14.65
N GLU A 155 -3.01 3.66 -15.86
CA GLU A 155 -2.11 4.73 -16.31
C GLU A 155 -2.37 6.05 -15.59
N LYS A 156 -3.65 6.34 -15.28
CA LYS A 156 -4.04 7.61 -14.62
C LYS A 156 -4.07 7.49 -13.10
N LEU A 157 -4.05 6.27 -12.54
CA LEU A 157 -4.11 6.07 -11.11
C LEU A 157 -2.96 6.78 -10.36
N PRO A 158 -1.69 6.69 -10.79
CA PRO A 158 -0.59 7.39 -10.13
C PRO A 158 -0.77 8.92 -10.13
N LEU A 159 -1.32 9.48 -11.21
CA LEU A 159 -1.58 10.93 -11.32
C LEU A 159 -2.68 11.43 -10.39
N SER A 160 -3.46 10.52 -9.83
CA SER A 160 -4.55 10.84 -8.90
C SER A 160 -4.11 10.80 -7.44
N PHE A 161 -2.85 10.45 -7.17
CA PHE A 161 -2.32 10.44 -5.82
C PHE A 161 -1.93 11.86 -5.40
N PRO A 162 -2.37 12.33 -4.23
CA PRO A 162 -1.92 13.62 -3.73
C PRO A 162 -0.43 13.56 -3.41
N ASN A 163 0.35 14.48 -3.98
CA ASN A 163 1.79 14.69 -3.69
C ASN A 163 2.67 13.44 -3.77
N THR A 164 2.53 12.65 -4.82
CA THR A 164 3.51 11.59 -5.09
C THR A 164 4.72 12.18 -5.80
N HIS A 165 5.90 12.04 -5.20
CA HIS A 165 7.13 12.11 -5.97
C HIS A 165 7.12 10.91 -6.93
N ILE A 166 6.70 11.17 -8.18
CA ILE A 166 6.85 10.21 -9.26
C ILE A 166 8.32 10.28 -9.66
N THR A 167 9.09 9.30 -9.29
CA THR A 167 10.41 9.03 -9.88
C THR A 167 10.26 8.06 -11.03
#